data_be47dbedeada1fdc285094d2aa1e5ab3
#
_entry.id   be47dbedeada1fdc285094d2aa1e5ab3
#
_cell.length_a   1.000
_cell.length_b   1.000
_cell.length_c   1.000
_cell.angle_alpha   90.00
_cell.angle_beta   90.00
_cell.angle_gamma   90.00
#
_symmetry.space_group_name_H-M   'P 1'
#
loop_
_entity.id
_entity.type
_entity.pdbx_description
1 polymer ?
#
loop_
_entity_poly.entity_id
_entity_poly.type
_entity_poly.pdbx_seq_one_letter_code
_entity_poly.pdbx_strand_id
1 'polypeptide(L)'
;EQPESEETEQPDTEEQSEETEQPDTEEQPEETEQPDTETELPEMEEETEEREETSIKGDASEEQIAAEQKAWTLINKYADPDYFLTDPERNAITDAQFEELRQAALQAVAGCTTQYEKIKAIMAFVADRTYYDYYAYYNNKPSYWSPYEVYEQKRAMCSGYASLMRTLCISIGIPCMDLEGHAHEYNAVYDRENGK
;
A
#
# COMPACT_ATOMS: atom_id res chain seq x y z
N GLU A 1 -44.61 6.24 52.79
CA GLU A 1 -43.41 6.95 53.26
C GLU A 1 -42.40 6.90 52.11
N GLN A 2 -42.28 8.02 51.42
CA GLN A 2 -41.20 8.31 50.46
C GLN A 2 -40.16 9.13 51.21
N PRO A 3 -38.88 8.93 50.95
CA PRO A 3 -37.90 9.98 51.23
C PRO A 3 -37.54 10.76 49.98
N GLU A 4 -37.31 12.01 50.21
CA GLU A 4 -37.09 13.18 49.41
C GLU A 4 -35.83 13.09 48.51
N SER A 5 -35.96 13.73 47.36
CA SER A 5 -34.91 14.05 46.40
C SER A 5 -33.94 15.13 46.93
N GLU A 6 -32.66 14.79 47.02
CA GLU A 6 -31.61 15.81 47.19
C GLU A 6 -31.13 16.28 45.81
N GLU A 7 -31.43 17.56 45.54
CA GLU A 7 -30.80 18.37 44.49
C GLU A 7 -29.33 18.63 44.86
N THR A 8 -28.41 18.18 44.00
CA THR A 8 -27.01 18.61 44.10
C THR A 8 -26.75 19.65 43.05
N GLU A 9 -26.51 20.86 43.55
CA GLU A 9 -26.09 22.04 42.78
C GLU A 9 -24.75 21.79 42.06
N GLN A 10 -24.69 22.15 40.77
CA GLN A 10 -23.46 22.27 40.00
C GLN A 10 -22.80 23.62 40.30
N PRO A 11 -21.50 23.69 40.49
CA PRO A 11 -20.81 24.97 40.52
C PRO A 11 -20.53 25.44 39.10
N ASP A 12 -20.94 26.69 38.86
CA ASP A 12 -20.52 27.52 37.74
C ASP A 12 -18.98 27.63 37.68
N THR A 13 -18.41 27.25 36.56
CA THR A 13 -17.01 27.53 36.29
C THR A 13 -16.95 28.56 35.18
N GLU A 14 -16.50 29.77 35.58
CA GLU A 14 -16.29 30.95 34.77
C GLU A 14 -15.32 30.67 33.61
N GLU A 15 -15.74 31.12 32.42
CA GLU A 15 -14.91 31.31 31.24
C GLU A 15 -13.79 32.30 31.54
N GLN A 16 -12.54 31.84 31.46
CA GLN A 16 -11.41 32.75 31.23
C GLN A 16 -10.89 32.48 29.81
N SER A 17 -11.25 33.41 28.94
CA SER A 17 -10.65 33.61 27.62
C SER A 17 -9.24 34.18 27.79
N GLU A 18 -8.22 33.37 27.58
CA GLU A 18 -6.87 33.86 27.31
C GLU A 18 -6.67 34.05 25.80
N GLU A 19 -6.68 35.31 25.38
CA GLU A 19 -6.15 35.77 24.10
C GLU A 19 -4.64 35.45 24.06
N THR A 20 -4.24 34.51 23.22
CA THR A 20 -2.83 34.35 22.87
C THR A 20 -2.58 35.07 21.57
N GLU A 21 -1.90 36.21 21.70
CA GLU A 21 -1.33 37.00 20.62
C GLU A 21 -0.37 36.16 19.78
N GLN A 22 -0.61 36.12 18.49
CA GLN A 22 0.34 35.59 17.49
C GLN A 22 1.43 36.63 17.28
N PRO A 23 2.71 36.26 17.28
CA PRO A 23 3.73 37.17 16.78
C PRO A 23 3.76 37.11 15.25
N ASP A 24 3.42 38.24 14.63
CA ASP A 24 3.78 38.57 13.25
C ASP A 24 5.31 38.50 13.11
N THR A 25 5.80 37.59 12.30
CA THR A 25 7.15 37.71 11.75
C THR A 25 7.06 37.33 10.28
N GLU A 26 6.77 38.35 9.47
CA GLU A 26 7.09 38.34 8.04
C GLU A 26 8.61 38.51 7.89
N GLU A 27 9.34 37.44 7.68
CA GLU A 27 10.65 37.50 7.03
C GLU A 27 10.52 36.80 5.67
N GLN A 28 10.51 37.63 4.65
CA GLN A 28 10.71 37.20 3.27
C GLN A 28 12.16 36.74 3.11
N PRO A 29 12.42 35.58 2.50
CA PRO A 29 13.77 35.20 2.10
C PRO A 29 14.20 36.03 0.89
N GLU A 30 15.35 36.69 1.05
CA GLU A 30 16.07 37.41 0.01
C GLU A 30 16.27 36.53 -1.22
N GLU A 31 15.92 37.08 -2.41
CA GLU A 31 16.31 36.54 -3.71
C GLU A 31 17.84 36.48 -3.81
N THR A 32 18.40 35.31 -3.64
CA THR A 32 19.77 35.07 -4.04
C THR A 32 19.82 34.89 -5.56
N GLU A 33 20.38 35.89 -6.23
CA GLU A 33 20.76 35.86 -7.64
C GLU A 33 21.63 34.61 -7.90
N GLN A 34 21.13 33.71 -8.73
CA GLN A 34 21.95 32.61 -9.28
C GLN A 34 22.88 33.19 -10.34
N PRO A 35 24.17 32.89 -10.30
CA PRO A 35 25.04 33.24 -11.39
C PRO A 35 24.72 32.34 -12.62
N ASP A 36 24.41 33.00 -13.74
CA ASP A 36 24.35 32.39 -15.06
C ASP A 36 25.72 31.76 -15.40
N THR A 37 25.83 30.47 -15.14
CA THR A 37 26.87 29.67 -15.73
C THR A 37 26.21 28.81 -16.82
N GLU A 38 26.23 29.25 -18.04
CA GLU A 38 26.04 28.42 -19.22
C GLU A 38 27.13 27.33 -19.20
N THR A 39 26.79 26.20 -18.55
CA THR A 39 27.58 24.98 -18.73
C THR A 39 27.03 24.30 -19.96
N GLU A 40 27.74 24.42 -21.07
CA GLU A 40 27.53 23.59 -22.24
C GLU A 40 27.55 22.13 -21.80
N LEU A 41 26.37 21.49 -21.88
CA LEU A 41 26.26 20.05 -21.76
C LEU A 41 27.02 19.41 -22.90
N PRO A 42 27.95 18.46 -22.67
CA PRO A 42 28.54 17.72 -23.74
C PRO A 42 27.43 16.97 -24.48
N GLU A 43 27.40 17.14 -25.81
CA GLU A 43 26.59 16.34 -26.70
C GLU A 43 26.93 14.87 -26.42
N MET A 44 26.05 14.19 -25.72
CA MET A 44 26.08 12.74 -25.61
C MET A 44 25.71 12.23 -27.01
N GLU A 45 26.72 11.80 -27.75
CA GLU A 45 26.52 10.97 -28.93
C GLU A 45 25.66 9.78 -28.44
N GLU A 46 24.43 9.72 -28.94
CA GLU A 46 23.60 8.53 -28.85
C GLU A 46 24.30 7.41 -29.62
N GLU A 47 25.20 6.70 -28.93
CA GLU A 47 25.51 5.35 -29.35
C GLU A 47 24.22 4.53 -29.12
N THR A 48 23.41 4.50 -30.17
CA THR A 48 22.40 3.46 -30.32
C THR A 48 23.15 2.13 -30.45
N GLU A 49 23.58 1.59 -29.30
CA GLU A 49 23.80 0.16 -29.21
C GLU A 49 22.46 -0.50 -29.56
N GLU A 50 22.36 -0.89 -30.85
CA GLU A 50 21.43 -1.95 -31.22
C GLU A 50 21.75 -3.13 -30.30
N ARG A 51 21.04 -3.20 -29.16
CA ARG A 51 20.92 -4.42 -28.40
C ARG A 51 20.29 -5.42 -29.36
N GLU A 52 21.17 -6.15 -30.06
CA GLU A 52 20.78 -7.43 -30.62
C GLU A 52 20.03 -8.13 -29.50
N GLU A 53 18.70 -8.21 -29.64
CA GLU A 53 17.90 -9.20 -28.95
C GLU A 53 18.47 -10.55 -29.40
N THR A 54 19.58 -10.94 -28.80
CA THR A 54 19.99 -12.33 -28.80
C THR A 54 18.88 -13.05 -28.06
N SER A 55 17.87 -13.44 -28.81
CA SER A 55 16.95 -14.50 -28.46
C SER A 55 17.84 -15.68 -28.08
N ILE A 56 18.20 -15.77 -26.81
CA ILE A 56 18.79 -16.97 -26.21
C ILE A 56 17.67 -18.01 -26.12
N LYS A 57 17.22 -18.47 -27.29
CA LYS A 57 16.66 -19.81 -27.42
C LYS A 57 17.85 -20.75 -27.53
N GLY A 58 18.74 -20.74 -26.55
CA GLY A 58 19.64 -21.81 -26.26
C GLY A 58 18.81 -22.95 -25.68
N ASP A 59 19.13 -24.16 -26.05
CA ASP A 59 18.52 -25.37 -25.52
C ASP A 59 18.61 -25.37 -24.00
N ALA A 60 17.53 -24.92 -23.33
CA ALA A 60 17.45 -24.96 -21.88
C ALA A 60 17.52 -26.43 -21.45
N SER A 61 18.37 -26.73 -20.47
CA SER A 61 18.46 -28.08 -19.93
C SER A 61 17.12 -28.49 -19.31
N GLU A 62 16.85 -29.80 -19.24
CA GLU A 62 15.64 -30.33 -18.59
C GLU A 62 15.52 -29.80 -17.14
N GLU A 63 16.64 -29.62 -16.45
CA GLU A 63 16.71 -29.09 -15.10
C GLU A 63 16.29 -27.62 -15.05
N GLN A 64 16.69 -26.78 -16.01
CA GLN A 64 16.27 -25.40 -16.12
C GLN A 64 14.78 -25.28 -16.42
N ILE A 65 14.25 -26.11 -17.33
CA ILE A 65 12.82 -26.16 -17.64
C ILE A 65 12.00 -26.56 -16.41
N ALA A 66 12.45 -27.57 -15.67
CA ALA A 66 11.78 -28.02 -14.45
C ALA A 66 11.79 -26.95 -13.36
N ALA A 67 12.89 -26.20 -13.21
CA ALA A 67 13.02 -25.10 -12.26
C ALA A 67 12.07 -23.95 -12.63
N GLU A 68 11.97 -23.59 -13.90
CA GLU A 68 11.05 -22.57 -14.40
C GLU A 68 9.58 -22.97 -14.17
N GLN A 69 9.21 -24.21 -14.51
CA GLN A 69 7.85 -24.72 -14.25
C GLN A 69 7.49 -24.67 -12.77
N LYS A 70 8.44 -24.99 -11.89
CA LYS A 70 8.24 -24.91 -10.45
C LYS A 70 8.05 -23.46 -9.99
N ALA A 71 8.82 -22.52 -10.53
CA ALA A 71 8.68 -21.09 -10.24
C ALA A 71 7.31 -20.58 -10.68
N TRP A 72 6.87 -20.91 -11.88
CA TRP A 72 5.54 -20.54 -12.37
C TRP A 72 4.40 -21.12 -11.53
N THR A 73 4.54 -22.38 -11.10
CA THR A 73 3.56 -23.01 -10.21
C THR A 73 3.46 -22.22 -8.89
N LEU A 74 4.59 -21.82 -8.33
CA LEU A 74 4.61 -21.03 -7.11
C LEU A 74 4.01 -19.63 -7.29
N ILE A 75 4.39 -18.91 -8.36
CA ILE A 75 3.85 -17.58 -8.67
C ILE A 75 2.32 -17.64 -8.83
N ASN A 76 1.82 -18.64 -9.56
CA ASN A 76 0.38 -18.81 -9.77
C ASN A 76 -0.37 -19.08 -8.45
N LYS A 77 0.27 -19.76 -7.50
CA LYS A 77 -0.30 -20.00 -6.18
C LYS A 77 -0.58 -18.70 -5.42
N TYR A 78 0.26 -17.68 -5.58
CA TYR A 78 0.07 -16.36 -4.97
C TYR A 78 -0.99 -15.49 -5.67
N ALA A 79 -1.62 -15.99 -6.74
CA ALA A 79 -2.77 -15.37 -7.39
C ALA A 79 -4.05 -16.20 -7.21
N ASP A 80 -4.00 -17.27 -6.43
CA ASP A 80 -5.12 -18.18 -6.21
C ASP A 80 -5.90 -17.77 -4.96
N PRO A 81 -7.15 -17.32 -5.10
CA PRO A 81 -7.99 -16.95 -3.95
C PRO A 81 -8.23 -18.10 -2.98
N ASP A 82 -8.34 -19.33 -3.49
CA ASP A 82 -8.57 -20.51 -2.65
C ASP A 82 -7.34 -20.80 -1.77
N TYR A 83 -6.15 -20.60 -2.31
CA TYR A 83 -4.93 -20.69 -1.52
C TYR A 83 -4.86 -19.60 -0.45
N PHE A 84 -5.18 -18.37 -0.80
CA PHE A 84 -5.21 -17.24 0.14
C PHE A 84 -6.21 -17.49 1.28
N LEU A 85 -7.43 -17.94 0.96
CA LEU A 85 -8.48 -18.19 1.96
C LEU A 85 -8.16 -19.40 2.86
N THR A 86 -7.31 -20.32 2.43
CA THR A 86 -6.89 -21.48 3.25
C THR A 86 -5.65 -21.21 4.10
N ASP A 87 -4.96 -20.11 3.90
CA ASP A 87 -3.83 -19.69 4.72
C ASP A 87 -4.29 -19.34 6.14
N PRO A 88 -3.87 -20.08 7.19
CA PRO A 88 -4.34 -19.84 8.56
C PRO A 88 -4.04 -18.44 9.08
N GLU A 89 -2.97 -17.82 8.60
CA GLU A 89 -2.57 -16.46 9.03
C GLU A 89 -3.45 -15.39 8.38
N ARG A 90 -4.05 -15.71 7.24
CA ARG A 90 -4.85 -14.77 6.43
C ARG A 90 -6.34 -15.12 6.43
N ASN A 91 -6.74 -16.17 7.15
CA ASN A 91 -8.13 -16.66 7.21
C ASN A 91 -9.02 -15.80 8.13
N ALA A 92 -8.78 -14.50 8.13
CA ALA A 92 -9.49 -13.53 8.97
C ALA A 92 -10.68 -12.87 8.27
N ILE A 93 -10.99 -13.29 7.03
CA ILE A 93 -12.10 -12.73 6.23
C ILE A 93 -13.06 -13.83 5.77
N THR A 94 -14.34 -13.50 5.67
CA THR A 94 -15.37 -14.37 5.10
C THR A 94 -15.41 -14.26 3.58
N ASP A 95 -16.03 -15.22 2.91
CA ASP A 95 -16.24 -15.19 1.46
C ASP A 95 -16.97 -13.91 1.00
N ALA A 96 -17.94 -13.44 1.79
CA ALA A 96 -18.68 -12.22 1.48
C ALA A 96 -17.77 -10.97 1.58
N GLN A 97 -16.92 -10.90 2.59
CA GLN A 97 -15.94 -9.82 2.75
C GLN A 97 -14.89 -9.86 1.63
N PHE A 98 -14.43 -11.06 1.26
CA PHE A 98 -13.51 -11.21 0.12
C PHE A 98 -14.13 -10.74 -1.19
N GLU A 99 -15.41 -11.07 -1.45
CA GLU A 99 -16.10 -10.63 -2.66
C GLU A 99 -16.30 -9.10 -2.66
N GLU A 100 -16.56 -8.47 -1.51
CA GLU A 100 -16.63 -7.01 -1.40
C GLU A 100 -15.28 -6.35 -1.74
N LEU A 101 -14.18 -6.88 -1.19
CA LEU A 101 -12.82 -6.43 -1.53
C LEU A 101 -12.52 -6.62 -3.03
N ARG A 102 -12.98 -7.74 -3.61
CA ARG A 102 -12.84 -7.99 -5.04
C ARG A 102 -13.57 -6.95 -5.88
N GLN A 103 -14.79 -6.58 -5.50
CA GLN A 103 -15.54 -5.52 -6.17
C GLN A 103 -14.85 -4.17 -6.06
N ALA A 104 -14.27 -3.84 -4.89
CA ALA A 104 -13.47 -2.65 -4.70
C ALA A 104 -12.23 -2.65 -5.61
N ALA A 105 -11.52 -3.78 -5.73
CA ALA A 105 -10.38 -3.93 -6.63
C ALA A 105 -10.79 -3.73 -8.09
N LEU A 106 -11.89 -4.36 -8.54
CA LEU A 106 -12.40 -4.19 -9.91
C LEU A 106 -12.78 -2.73 -10.22
N GLN A 107 -13.34 -2.01 -9.26
CA GLN A 107 -13.64 -0.59 -9.41
C GLN A 107 -12.34 0.24 -9.48
N ALA A 108 -11.36 -0.05 -8.64
CA ALA A 108 -10.09 0.66 -8.64
C ALA A 108 -9.33 0.52 -9.97
N VAL A 109 -9.41 -0.65 -10.61
CA VAL A 109 -8.74 -0.92 -11.90
C VAL A 109 -9.60 -0.62 -13.12
N ALA A 110 -10.77 -0.02 -12.95
CA ALA A 110 -11.66 0.30 -14.07
C ALA A 110 -10.95 1.24 -15.07
N GLY A 111 -10.86 0.80 -16.34
CA GLY A 111 -10.16 1.54 -17.39
C GLY A 111 -8.67 1.24 -17.53
N CYS A 112 -8.05 0.47 -16.62
CA CYS A 112 -6.69 -0.01 -16.80
C CYS A 112 -6.61 -1.08 -17.88
N THR A 113 -5.64 -0.98 -18.79
CA THR A 113 -5.48 -1.89 -19.93
C THR A 113 -4.39 -2.93 -19.69
N THR A 114 -3.35 -2.58 -18.93
CA THR A 114 -2.21 -3.45 -18.63
C THR A 114 -2.22 -3.90 -17.16
N GLN A 115 -1.54 -5.02 -16.88
CA GLN A 115 -1.42 -5.49 -15.50
C GLN A 115 -0.63 -4.49 -14.65
N TYR A 116 0.39 -3.84 -15.20
CA TYR A 116 1.14 -2.80 -14.52
C TYR A 116 0.26 -1.62 -14.09
N GLU A 117 -0.63 -1.15 -14.98
CA GLU A 117 -1.59 -0.09 -14.63
C GLU A 117 -2.52 -0.53 -13.52
N LYS A 118 -3.01 -1.78 -13.53
CA LYS A 118 -3.86 -2.33 -12.47
C LYS A 118 -3.13 -2.37 -11.12
N ILE A 119 -1.88 -2.82 -11.11
CA ILE A 119 -1.06 -2.85 -9.89
C ILE A 119 -0.91 -1.44 -9.31
N LYS A 120 -0.58 -0.45 -10.15
CA LYS A 120 -0.47 0.95 -9.73
C LYS A 120 -1.80 1.52 -9.21
N ALA A 121 -2.90 1.18 -9.86
CA ALA A 121 -4.24 1.64 -9.46
C ALA A 121 -4.64 1.07 -8.09
N ILE A 122 -4.37 -0.21 -7.84
CA ILE A 122 -4.61 -0.82 -6.51
C ILE A 122 -3.71 -0.18 -5.46
N MET A 123 -2.42 0.03 -5.76
CA MET A 123 -1.50 0.70 -4.84
C MET A 123 -1.98 2.11 -4.48
N ALA A 124 -2.40 2.89 -5.47
CA ALA A 124 -2.98 4.22 -5.26
C ALA A 124 -4.26 4.15 -4.43
N PHE A 125 -5.16 3.21 -4.74
CA PHE A 125 -6.40 3.00 -3.98
C PHE A 125 -6.13 2.72 -2.49
N VAL A 126 -5.15 1.86 -2.18
CA VAL A 126 -4.77 1.56 -0.79
C VAL A 126 -4.17 2.79 -0.12
N ALA A 127 -3.25 3.49 -0.80
CA ALA A 127 -2.58 4.67 -0.26
C ALA A 127 -3.55 5.83 0.00
N ASP A 128 -4.47 6.09 -0.92
CA ASP A 128 -5.42 7.20 -0.81
C ASP A 128 -6.52 6.94 0.23
N ARG A 129 -6.81 5.66 0.47
CA ARG A 129 -7.89 5.25 1.38
C ARG A 129 -7.42 5.05 2.81
N THR A 130 -6.18 4.67 3.04
CA THR A 130 -5.68 4.19 4.33
C THR A 130 -4.71 5.17 4.97
N TYR A 131 -4.98 5.54 6.23
CA TYR A 131 -4.08 6.36 7.03
C TYR A 131 -3.12 5.49 7.84
N TYR A 132 -1.86 5.90 7.92
CA TYR A 132 -0.90 5.20 8.77
C TYR A 132 -1.22 5.43 10.25
N ASP A 133 -1.28 4.35 11.03
CA ASP A 133 -1.64 4.40 12.45
C ASP A 133 -0.43 4.80 13.30
N TYR A 134 -0.07 6.07 13.23
CA TYR A 134 1.03 6.62 14.03
C TYR A 134 0.78 6.53 15.53
N TYR A 135 -0.51 6.59 15.96
CA TYR A 135 -0.82 6.44 17.37
C TYR A 135 -0.45 5.03 17.86
N ALA A 136 -0.85 3.99 17.15
CA ALA A 136 -0.49 2.62 17.50
C ALA A 136 1.03 2.42 17.43
N TYR A 137 1.67 2.94 16.38
CA TYR A 137 3.12 2.85 16.19
C TYR A 137 3.91 3.46 17.35
N TYR A 138 3.66 4.72 17.70
CA TYR A 138 4.42 5.42 18.76
C TYR A 138 4.08 4.95 20.18
N ASN A 139 2.88 4.39 20.39
CA ASN A 139 2.46 3.92 21.71
C ASN A 139 2.55 2.39 21.87
N ASN A 140 3.16 1.70 20.91
CA ASN A 140 3.27 0.23 20.89
C ASN A 140 1.91 -0.45 21.14
N LYS A 141 0.89 -0.03 20.40
CA LYS A 141 -0.47 -0.56 20.47
C LYS A 141 -0.77 -1.43 19.25
N PRO A 142 -1.66 -2.42 19.37
CA PRO A 142 -2.18 -3.13 18.21
C PRO A 142 -2.85 -2.18 17.22
N SER A 143 -2.72 -2.48 15.93
CA SER A 143 -3.43 -1.81 14.85
C SER A 143 -4.18 -2.83 14.00
N TYR A 144 -5.03 -2.36 13.10
CA TYR A 144 -5.76 -3.23 12.17
C TYR A 144 -4.79 -3.88 11.19
N TRP A 145 -4.94 -5.18 10.96
CA TRP A 145 -4.11 -5.97 10.06
C TRP A 145 -4.93 -6.85 9.10
N SER A 146 -6.14 -7.27 9.52
CA SER A 146 -7.04 -7.98 8.64
C SER A 146 -7.43 -7.11 7.45
N PRO A 147 -7.37 -7.59 6.19
CA PRO A 147 -7.60 -6.76 5.01
C PRO A 147 -8.97 -6.10 5.01
N TYR A 148 -10.01 -6.78 5.50
CA TYR A 148 -11.34 -6.22 5.56
C TYR A 148 -11.47 -5.15 6.66
N GLU A 149 -10.87 -5.37 7.84
CA GLU A 149 -10.85 -4.35 8.89
C GLU A 149 -10.12 -3.08 8.43
N VAL A 150 -8.98 -3.24 7.75
CA VAL A 150 -8.23 -2.11 7.19
C VAL A 150 -9.08 -1.37 6.16
N TYR A 151 -9.76 -2.09 5.28
CA TYR A 151 -10.66 -1.53 4.28
C TYR A 151 -11.78 -0.69 4.92
N GLU A 152 -12.42 -1.20 5.99
CA GLU A 152 -13.49 -0.52 6.70
C GLU A 152 -12.99 0.65 7.57
N GLN A 153 -11.96 0.41 8.37
CA GLN A 153 -11.45 1.37 9.35
C GLN A 153 -10.53 2.42 8.74
N LYS A 154 -10.03 2.19 7.53
CA LYS A 154 -9.16 3.11 6.77
C LYS A 154 -7.89 3.52 7.53
N ARG A 155 -7.40 2.64 8.39
CA ARG A 155 -6.24 2.89 9.24
C ARG A 155 -5.49 1.60 9.52
N ALA A 156 -4.16 1.61 9.36
CA ALA A 156 -3.31 0.47 9.63
C ALA A 156 -1.84 0.87 9.80
N MET A 157 -1.03 -0.05 10.32
CA MET A 157 0.42 -0.02 10.14
C MET A 157 0.82 -0.80 8.87
N CYS A 158 2.13 -1.01 8.65
CA CYS A 158 2.66 -1.65 7.44
C CYS A 158 2.02 -3.00 7.13
N SER A 159 1.81 -3.86 8.13
CA SER A 159 1.16 -5.16 7.97
C SER A 159 -0.26 -5.07 7.40
N GLY A 160 -1.05 -4.11 7.86
CA GLY A 160 -2.40 -3.91 7.33
C GLY A 160 -2.40 -3.36 5.90
N TYR A 161 -1.49 -2.44 5.57
CA TYR A 161 -1.31 -1.98 4.19
C TYR A 161 -0.93 -3.14 3.26
N ALA A 162 0.03 -3.97 3.67
CA ALA A 162 0.47 -5.13 2.91
C ALA A 162 -0.65 -6.16 2.73
N SER A 163 -1.37 -6.48 3.80
CA SER A 163 -2.48 -7.42 3.78
C SER A 163 -3.64 -6.96 2.87
N LEU A 164 -4.03 -5.67 2.93
CA LEU A 164 -5.06 -5.13 2.05
C LEU A 164 -4.61 -5.15 0.58
N MET A 165 -3.40 -4.67 0.28
CA MET A 165 -2.83 -4.67 -1.06
C MET A 165 -2.79 -6.08 -1.65
N ARG A 166 -2.29 -7.06 -0.88
CA ARG A 166 -2.25 -8.47 -1.28
C ARG A 166 -3.63 -9.00 -1.63
N THR A 167 -4.60 -8.80 -0.74
CA THR A 167 -5.97 -9.30 -0.93
C THR A 167 -6.62 -8.72 -2.18
N LEU A 168 -6.50 -7.40 -2.40
CA LEU A 168 -7.03 -6.75 -3.60
C LEU A 168 -6.39 -7.30 -4.89
N CYS A 169 -5.06 -7.47 -4.91
CA CYS A 169 -4.35 -8.04 -6.06
C CYS A 169 -4.80 -9.47 -6.36
N ILE A 170 -4.79 -10.36 -5.35
CA ILE A 170 -5.17 -11.77 -5.51
C ILE A 170 -6.63 -11.90 -5.95
N SER A 171 -7.52 -11.08 -5.41
CA SER A 171 -8.96 -11.13 -5.74
C SER A 171 -9.26 -10.94 -7.22
N ILE A 172 -8.35 -10.32 -7.97
CA ILE A 172 -8.46 -10.14 -9.43
C ILE A 172 -7.36 -10.90 -10.21
N GLY A 173 -6.72 -11.89 -9.58
CA GLY A 173 -5.78 -12.80 -10.21
C GLY A 173 -4.37 -12.23 -10.44
N ILE A 174 -3.97 -11.19 -9.74
CA ILE A 174 -2.62 -10.64 -9.77
C ILE A 174 -1.79 -11.30 -8.66
N PRO A 175 -0.67 -12.00 -8.97
CA PRO A 175 0.17 -12.61 -7.96
C PRO A 175 0.78 -11.57 -7.03
N CYS A 176 0.55 -11.73 -5.74
CA CYS A 176 1.04 -10.83 -4.72
C CYS A 176 1.37 -11.61 -3.45
N MET A 177 2.49 -11.29 -2.82
CA MET A 177 2.93 -11.88 -1.56
C MET A 177 3.34 -10.79 -0.60
N ASP A 178 3.20 -11.06 0.69
CA ASP A 178 3.72 -10.22 1.75
C ASP A 178 5.16 -10.64 2.04
N LEU A 179 6.01 -9.66 2.28
CA LEU A 179 7.41 -9.84 2.65
C LEU A 179 7.67 -9.11 3.96
N GLU A 180 8.30 -9.80 4.89
CA GLU A 180 8.72 -9.23 6.17
C GLU A 180 10.23 -8.91 6.13
N GLY A 181 10.60 -7.74 6.66
CA GLY A 181 12.00 -7.33 6.83
C GLY A 181 12.11 -6.29 7.93
N HIS A 182 13.17 -6.34 8.73
CA HIS A 182 13.56 -5.38 9.78
C HIS A 182 12.43 -4.46 10.31
N ALA A 183 11.42 -5.06 10.98
CA ALA A 183 10.28 -4.37 11.56
C ALA A 183 9.38 -3.62 10.52
N HIS A 184 9.37 -4.10 9.29
CA HIS A 184 8.53 -3.57 8.22
C HIS A 184 7.96 -4.70 7.37
N GLU A 185 6.72 -4.52 6.90
CA GLU A 185 6.04 -5.44 5.99
C GLU A 185 5.67 -4.70 4.69
N TYR A 186 5.89 -5.35 3.56
CA TYR A 186 5.66 -4.80 2.22
C TYR A 186 5.29 -5.91 1.23
N ASN A 187 4.90 -5.55 0.01
CA ASN A 187 4.47 -6.53 -0.98
C ASN A 187 5.49 -6.70 -2.09
N ALA A 188 5.62 -7.95 -2.59
CA ALA A 188 6.12 -8.24 -3.91
C ALA A 188 4.95 -8.60 -4.81
N VAL A 189 4.80 -7.89 -5.93
CA VAL A 189 3.75 -8.10 -6.91
C VAL A 189 4.37 -8.49 -8.24
N TYR A 190 3.93 -9.60 -8.82
CA TYR A 190 4.48 -10.09 -10.07
C TYR A 190 3.66 -9.61 -11.27
N ASP A 191 4.29 -8.83 -12.14
CA ASP A 191 3.72 -8.39 -13.40
C ASP A 191 4.01 -9.42 -14.50
N ARG A 192 3.00 -10.23 -14.83
CA ARG A 192 3.12 -11.29 -15.84
C ARG A 192 3.36 -10.77 -17.25
N GLU A 193 2.88 -9.56 -17.57
CA GLU A 193 3.01 -8.98 -18.90
C GLU A 193 4.45 -8.54 -19.18
N ASN A 194 5.15 -8.10 -18.12
CA ASN A 194 6.53 -7.66 -18.21
C ASN A 194 7.55 -8.67 -17.66
N GLY A 195 7.10 -9.80 -17.13
CA GLY A 195 7.95 -10.87 -16.61
C GLY A 195 8.78 -10.48 -15.37
N LYS A 196 8.29 -9.59 -14.53
CA LYS A 196 9.01 -9.07 -13.38
C LYS A 196 8.10 -8.77 -12.18
#